data_11ff19aa2e4d4d250a60de23ed900c3d
#
_entry.id   11ff19aa2e4d4d250a60de23ed900c3d
#
_cell.length_a   1.000
_cell.length_b   1.000
_cell.length_c   1.000
_cell.angle_alpha   90.00
_cell.angle_beta   90.00
_cell.angle_gamma   90.00
#
_symmetry.space_group_name_H-M   'P 1'
#
loop_
_entity.id
_entity.type
_entity.pdbx_description
1 polymer ?
#
loop_
_entity_poly.entity_id
_entity_poly.type
_entity_poly.pdbx_seq_one_letter_code
_entity_poly.pdbx_strand_id
1 'polypeptide(L)'
;MDDGLATGATMVAAARWARSRGASRVVVAVPVGPAATLRALGREADDVLAVEAPETIFAVGEWYGDFGEVAEAEVEAVLGAAAEPSEERVSIAADGVHLVGDLTLPPAALGTVVFAHGSGSSRRSPRNRAVARRLNAASLGTLLLDLLTPGEEADRARVFDIELLADRLSAATRWLGFRLDTATLPIAYFGASTGAAAALRAAAADPSVRAIVSRGGRPDLAGDHLSVVRAPTLLVVGGRDDVVLELNRGAASALRCPHELVVIPGATHLFEEAGTLDQVADLAAAWFRRHLAAGDGAA
;
A
#
# COMPACT_ATOMS: atom_id res chain seq x y z
N MET A 1 8.04 -3.66 23.76
CA MET A 1 9.08 -4.72 23.93
C MET A 1 10.17 -4.19 24.85
N ASP A 2 10.87 -5.07 25.52
CA ASP A 2 12.00 -4.77 26.43
C ASP A 2 13.01 -5.94 26.32
N ASP A 3 14.24 -5.76 26.73
CA ASP A 3 15.31 -6.78 26.70
C ASP A 3 15.12 -7.86 27.76
N GLY A 4 14.39 -7.58 28.82
CA GLY A 4 14.04 -8.53 29.86
C GLY A 4 13.33 -7.89 31.03
N LEU A 5 12.74 -8.73 31.88
CA LEU A 5 12.04 -8.26 33.08
C LEU A 5 12.78 -8.70 34.34
N ALA A 6 12.99 -7.76 35.25
CA ALA A 6 13.30 -8.07 36.63
C ALA A 6 12.02 -7.96 37.49
N THR A 7 11.64 -6.76 37.89
CA THR A 7 10.42 -6.49 38.67
C THR A 7 9.17 -6.27 37.84
N GLY A 8 9.33 -5.94 36.56
CA GLY A 8 8.24 -5.62 35.63
C GLY A 8 7.59 -4.26 35.84
N ALA A 9 8.06 -3.42 36.77
CA ALA A 9 7.43 -2.13 37.11
C ALA A 9 7.35 -1.18 35.91
N THR A 10 8.43 -1.10 35.13
CA THR A 10 8.49 -0.27 33.89
C THR A 10 7.46 -0.73 32.88
N MET A 11 7.34 -2.04 32.70
CA MET A 11 6.39 -2.61 31.73
C MET A 11 4.93 -2.43 32.14
N VAL A 12 4.62 -2.55 33.45
CA VAL A 12 3.29 -2.19 33.98
C VAL A 12 2.96 -0.75 33.71
N ALA A 13 3.89 0.17 33.96
CA ALA A 13 3.70 1.59 33.70
C ALA A 13 3.46 1.85 32.20
N ALA A 14 4.25 1.23 31.32
CA ALA A 14 4.08 1.33 29.86
C ALA A 14 2.73 0.77 29.37
N ALA A 15 2.31 -0.39 29.88
CA ALA A 15 1.01 -0.98 29.55
C ALA A 15 -0.18 -0.07 29.96
N ARG A 16 -0.14 0.46 31.17
CA ARG A 16 -1.15 1.42 31.67
C ARG A 16 -1.15 2.71 30.87
N TRP A 17 0.02 3.22 30.51
CA TRP A 17 0.13 4.41 29.68
C TRP A 17 -0.48 4.17 28.28
N ALA A 18 -0.18 3.05 27.64
CA ALA A 18 -0.76 2.69 26.34
C ALA A 18 -2.31 2.63 26.43
N ARG A 19 -2.86 2.01 27.48
CA ARG A 19 -4.31 1.98 27.74
C ARG A 19 -4.89 3.38 27.90
N SER A 20 -4.23 4.25 28.66
CA SER A 20 -4.69 5.63 28.89
C SER A 20 -4.70 6.46 27.60
N ARG A 21 -3.95 6.04 26.58
CA ARG A 21 -3.90 6.64 25.24
C ARG A 21 -4.89 6.01 24.26
N GLY A 22 -5.76 5.11 24.74
CA GLY A 22 -6.80 4.51 23.91
C GLY A 22 -6.40 3.24 23.18
N ALA A 23 -5.28 2.58 23.54
CA ALA A 23 -4.92 1.30 22.94
C ALA A 23 -6.01 0.26 23.21
N SER A 24 -6.61 -0.29 22.14
CA SER A 24 -7.64 -1.33 22.23
C SER A 24 -7.05 -2.69 22.63
N ARG A 25 -5.77 -2.93 22.31
CA ARG A 25 -5.02 -4.13 22.68
C ARG A 25 -3.60 -3.78 23.07
N VAL A 26 -3.13 -4.37 24.18
CA VAL A 26 -1.75 -4.21 24.67
C VAL A 26 -1.10 -5.58 24.76
N VAL A 27 -0.01 -5.77 24.04
CA VAL A 27 0.80 -7.00 24.06
C VAL A 27 2.16 -6.67 24.66
N VAL A 28 2.56 -7.41 25.68
CA VAL A 28 3.91 -7.34 26.27
C VAL A 28 4.74 -8.48 25.70
N ALA A 29 5.92 -8.16 25.16
CA ALA A 29 6.85 -9.14 24.62
C ALA A 29 8.25 -8.88 25.20
N VAL A 30 8.85 -9.93 25.77
CA VAL A 30 10.21 -9.91 26.35
C VAL A 30 10.93 -11.21 26.05
N PRO A 31 12.25 -11.22 25.86
CA PRO A 31 13.02 -12.46 25.74
C PRO A 31 12.98 -13.29 27.02
N VAL A 32 13.12 -12.66 28.20
CA VAL A 32 13.19 -13.34 29.47
C VAL A 32 12.52 -12.55 30.61
N GLY A 33 11.87 -13.27 31.53
CA GLY A 33 11.29 -12.67 32.74
C GLY A 33 10.89 -13.71 33.75
N PRO A 34 10.94 -13.39 35.09
CA PRO A 34 10.50 -14.34 36.11
C PRO A 34 9.05 -14.75 35.88
N ALA A 35 8.76 -16.03 36.00
CA ALA A 35 7.42 -16.58 35.76
C ALA A 35 6.33 -15.89 36.61
N ALA A 36 6.66 -15.48 37.83
CA ALA A 36 5.75 -14.70 38.68
C ALA A 36 5.44 -13.30 38.14
N THR A 37 6.47 -12.59 37.62
CA THR A 37 6.34 -11.26 37.04
C THR A 37 5.53 -11.31 35.74
N LEU A 38 5.78 -12.29 34.88
CA LEU A 38 5.02 -12.50 33.63
C LEU A 38 3.54 -12.76 33.92
N ARG A 39 3.22 -13.59 34.91
CA ARG A 39 1.83 -13.81 35.35
C ARG A 39 1.17 -12.55 35.88
N ALA A 40 1.92 -11.72 36.62
CA ALA A 40 1.38 -10.44 37.14
C ALA A 40 1.07 -9.46 35.99
N LEU A 41 1.91 -9.40 34.97
CA LEU A 41 1.70 -8.56 33.77
C LEU A 41 0.48 -8.97 32.96
N GLY A 42 0.09 -10.24 32.97
CA GLY A 42 -1.16 -10.71 32.35
C GLY A 42 -2.45 -10.10 32.90
N ARG A 43 -2.37 -9.32 34.00
CA ARG A 43 -3.50 -8.53 34.52
C ARG A 43 -3.55 -7.12 33.93
N GLU A 44 -2.48 -6.67 33.34
CA GLU A 44 -2.30 -5.31 32.81
C GLU A 44 -2.27 -5.26 31.27
N ALA A 45 -2.00 -6.42 30.64
CA ALA A 45 -1.91 -6.59 29.18
C ALA A 45 -2.85 -7.70 28.70
N ASP A 46 -3.25 -7.65 27.44
CA ASP A 46 -4.11 -8.68 26.83
C ASP A 46 -3.33 -9.96 26.53
N ASP A 47 -2.04 -9.83 26.18
CA ASP A 47 -1.13 -10.93 25.97
C ASP A 47 0.24 -10.62 26.56
N VAL A 48 0.91 -11.65 27.06
CA VAL A 48 2.29 -11.59 27.54
C VAL A 48 3.08 -12.73 26.89
N LEU A 49 4.10 -12.36 26.10
CA LEU A 49 4.97 -13.28 25.39
C LEU A 49 6.37 -13.24 26.00
N ALA A 50 6.92 -14.40 26.32
CA ALA A 50 8.31 -14.56 26.76
C ALA A 50 8.92 -15.80 26.10
N VAL A 51 10.20 -15.73 25.74
CA VAL A 51 10.95 -16.88 25.22
C VAL A 51 11.33 -17.79 26.39
N GLU A 52 11.84 -17.19 27.47
CA GLU A 52 12.24 -17.90 28.68
C GLU A 52 11.52 -17.31 29.90
N ALA A 53 11.05 -18.22 30.78
CA ALA A 53 10.29 -17.87 31.98
C ALA A 53 10.82 -18.60 33.23
N PRO A 54 12.05 -18.31 33.66
CA PRO A 54 12.64 -18.95 34.84
C PRO A 54 11.91 -18.55 36.14
N GLU A 55 12.11 -19.30 37.20
CA GLU A 55 11.54 -18.97 38.51
C GLU A 55 12.14 -17.68 39.08
N THR A 56 13.46 -17.49 38.90
CA THR A 56 14.22 -16.31 39.37
C THR A 56 15.20 -15.85 38.33
N ILE A 57 15.44 -14.53 38.29
CA ILE A 57 16.48 -13.90 37.49
C ILE A 57 17.31 -13.02 38.43
N PHE A 58 18.65 -13.16 38.41
CA PHE A 58 19.56 -12.27 39.12
C PHE A 58 19.92 -11.06 38.26
N ALA A 59 20.22 -11.27 36.95
CA ALA A 59 20.43 -10.24 35.98
C ALA A 59 19.91 -10.67 34.60
N VAL A 60 19.32 -9.75 33.83
CA VAL A 60 18.82 -10.00 32.47
C VAL A 60 19.99 -10.43 31.56
N GLY A 61 21.15 -9.83 31.70
CA GLY A 61 22.32 -10.11 30.88
C GLY A 61 22.85 -11.57 30.97
N GLU A 62 22.51 -12.33 32.02
CA GLU A 62 22.90 -13.75 32.13
C GLU A 62 22.20 -14.64 31.08
N TRP A 63 21.14 -14.14 30.49
CA TRP A 63 20.33 -14.85 29.51
C TRP A 63 20.72 -14.51 28.06
N TYR A 64 21.75 -13.67 27.88
CA TYR A 64 22.28 -13.28 26.58
C TYR A 64 23.70 -13.82 26.38
N GLY A 65 24.00 -14.30 25.17
CA GLY A 65 25.36 -14.69 24.81
C GLY A 65 26.36 -13.52 24.79
N ASP A 66 25.85 -12.34 24.44
CA ASP A 66 26.52 -11.06 24.52
C ASP A 66 25.51 -10.01 24.99
N PHE A 67 25.84 -9.29 26.06
CA PHE A 67 25.02 -8.22 26.66
C PHE A 67 25.87 -6.96 26.86
N GLY A 68 26.80 -6.74 25.94
CA GLY A 68 27.62 -5.54 25.92
C GLY A 68 26.81 -4.28 25.56
N GLU A 69 27.44 -3.13 25.77
CA GLU A 69 26.86 -1.85 25.35
C GLU A 69 26.79 -1.81 23.82
N VAL A 70 25.59 -1.57 23.28
CA VAL A 70 25.38 -1.44 21.83
C VAL A 70 25.83 -0.04 21.41
N ALA A 71 26.79 0.04 20.48
CA ALA A 71 27.27 1.32 19.96
C ALA A 71 26.16 2.07 19.19
N GLU A 72 26.15 3.40 19.32
CA GLU A 72 25.17 4.25 18.62
C GLU A 72 25.15 4.00 17.11
N ALA A 73 26.32 3.78 16.49
CA ALA A 73 26.43 3.43 15.07
C ALA A 73 25.76 2.10 14.71
N GLU A 74 25.71 1.14 15.64
CA GLU A 74 25.03 -0.14 15.44
C GLU A 74 23.51 0.04 15.54
N VAL A 75 23.03 0.86 16.47
CA VAL A 75 21.62 1.25 16.56
C VAL A 75 21.19 2.00 15.31
N GLU A 76 22.00 2.96 14.83
CA GLU A 76 21.74 3.67 13.58
C GLU A 76 21.71 2.73 12.37
N ALA A 77 22.61 1.74 12.30
CA ALA A 77 22.64 0.76 11.24
C ALA A 77 21.39 -0.13 11.24
N VAL A 78 20.93 -0.60 12.40
CA VAL A 78 19.70 -1.39 12.55
C VAL A 78 18.48 -0.56 12.22
N LEU A 79 18.40 0.68 12.70
CA LEU A 79 17.30 1.59 12.37
C LEU A 79 17.33 2.00 10.90
N GLY A 80 18.51 2.20 10.31
CA GLY A 80 18.69 2.45 8.89
C GLY A 80 18.27 1.26 8.03
N ALA A 81 18.63 0.04 8.42
CA ALA A 81 18.17 -1.18 7.74
C ALA A 81 16.66 -1.38 7.88
N ALA A 82 16.06 -1.02 9.01
CA ALA A 82 14.61 -1.00 9.20
C ALA A 82 13.92 0.13 8.40
N ALA A 83 14.69 1.11 7.90
CA ALA A 83 14.22 2.19 7.03
C ALA A 83 14.25 1.83 5.54
N GLU A 84 14.80 0.67 5.16
CA GLU A 84 14.75 0.20 3.78
C GLU A 84 13.34 -0.29 3.42
N PRO A 85 12.86 0.00 2.19
CA PRO A 85 11.60 -0.54 1.73
C PRO A 85 11.61 -2.07 1.74
N SER A 86 10.59 -2.70 2.30
CA SER A 86 10.42 -4.15 2.13
C SER A 86 9.93 -4.44 0.72
N GLU A 87 10.59 -5.36 0.02
CA GLU A 87 10.19 -5.83 -1.31
C GLU A 87 9.83 -7.31 -1.24
N GLU A 88 8.62 -7.66 -1.66
CA GLU A 88 8.11 -9.02 -1.61
C GLU A 88 7.41 -9.39 -2.92
N ARG A 89 7.71 -10.59 -3.44
CA ARG A 89 6.88 -11.19 -4.48
C ARG A 89 5.72 -11.94 -3.84
N VAL A 90 4.51 -11.55 -4.22
CA VAL A 90 3.26 -12.07 -3.65
C VAL A 90 2.45 -12.88 -4.66
N SER A 91 1.64 -13.80 -4.14
CA SER A 91 0.66 -14.58 -4.89
C SER A 91 -0.71 -14.36 -4.29
N ILE A 92 -1.63 -13.84 -5.10
CA ILE A 92 -2.98 -13.41 -4.67
C ILE A 92 -4.01 -14.31 -5.30
N ALA A 93 -4.79 -15.00 -4.49
CA ALA A 93 -5.91 -15.82 -4.99
C ALA A 93 -7.06 -14.93 -5.46
N ALA A 94 -7.52 -15.15 -6.68
CA ALA A 94 -8.62 -14.43 -7.30
C ALA A 94 -9.37 -15.34 -8.29
N ASP A 95 -10.63 -15.65 -8.00
CA ASP A 95 -11.56 -16.43 -8.83
C ASP A 95 -10.95 -17.70 -9.46
N GLY A 96 -10.33 -18.53 -8.61
CA GLY A 96 -9.77 -19.82 -9.02
C GLY A 96 -8.40 -19.77 -9.69
N VAL A 97 -7.79 -18.57 -9.81
CA VAL A 97 -6.42 -18.40 -10.28
C VAL A 97 -5.56 -17.71 -9.23
N HIS A 98 -4.25 -17.74 -9.43
CA HIS A 98 -3.28 -17.00 -8.62
C HIS A 98 -2.62 -15.90 -9.46
N LEU A 99 -2.81 -14.66 -9.03
CA LEU A 99 -2.18 -13.49 -9.62
C LEU A 99 -0.82 -13.24 -8.97
N VAL A 100 0.16 -12.87 -9.76
CA VAL A 100 1.50 -12.55 -9.25
C VAL A 100 1.64 -11.05 -9.12
N GLY A 101 2.13 -10.59 -7.95
CA GLY A 101 2.43 -9.20 -7.68
C GLY A 101 3.83 -9.00 -7.11
N ASP A 102 4.33 -7.78 -7.23
CA ASP A 102 5.53 -7.29 -6.55
C ASP A 102 5.05 -6.16 -5.60
N LEU A 103 5.05 -6.44 -4.27
CA LEU A 103 4.67 -5.50 -3.22
C LEU A 103 5.94 -4.82 -2.68
N THR A 104 5.92 -3.50 -2.61
CA THR A 104 6.97 -2.70 -1.98
C THR A 104 6.35 -1.79 -0.93
N LEU A 105 6.82 -1.87 0.31
CA LEU A 105 6.36 -1.05 1.42
C LEU A 105 7.53 -0.24 1.98
N PRO A 106 7.55 1.09 1.77
CA PRO A 106 8.45 1.98 2.48
C PRO A 106 8.15 2.01 3.99
N PRO A 107 9.14 2.30 4.84
CA PRO A 107 8.90 2.57 6.24
C PRO A 107 7.85 3.67 6.42
N ALA A 108 6.93 3.47 7.39
CA ALA A 108 5.85 4.42 7.67
C ALA A 108 5.04 4.82 6.41
N ALA A 109 4.68 3.83 5.60
CA ALA A 109 3.90 4.06 4.38
C ALA A 109 2.57 4.78 4.69
N LEU A 110 2.27 5.84 3.94
CA LEU A 110 1.06 6.64 4.08
C LEU A 110 -0.19 5.94 3.52
N GLY A 111 -0.01 4.91 2.73
CA GLY A 111 -1.06 4.11 2.08
C GLY A 111 -0.44 3.20 1.03
N THR A 112 -1.26 2.35 0.40
CA THR A 112 -0.84 1.41 -0.64
C THR A 112 -1.51 1.73 -1.97
N VAL A 113 -0.71 1.89 -3.03
CA VAL A 113 -1.19 2.12 -4.40
C VAL A 113 -1.12 0.83 -5.20
N VAL A 114 -2.25 0.32 -5.64
CA VAL A 114 -2.34 -0.87 -6.49
C VAL A 114 -2.33 -0.46 -7.96
N PHE A 115 -1.44 -1.06 -8.73
CA PHE A 115 -1.26 -0.75 -10.14
C PHE A 115 -2.09 -1.66 -11.04
N ALA A 116 -2.95 -1.05 -11.84
CA ALA A 116 -3.67 -1.70 -12.92
C ALA A 116 -2.98 -1.37 -14.25
N HIS A 117 -2.27 -2.34 -14.81
CA HIS A 117 -1.58 -2.18 -16.09
C HIS A 117 -2.54 -2.20 -17.27
N GLY A 118 -2.11 -1.63 -18.40
CA GLY A 118 -2.86 -1.67 -19.66
C GLY A 118 -2.68 -2.98 -20.42
N SER A 119 -3.44 -3.14 -21.51
CA SER A 119 -3.35 -4.29 -22.42
C SER A 119 -1.93 -4.45 -22.98
N GLY A 120 -1.43 -5.69 -23.02
CA GLY A 120 -0.08 -6.00 -23.48
C GLY A 120 1.05 -5.52 -22.56
N SER A 121 0.72 -5.20 -21.31
CA SER A 121 1.65 -4.80 -20.26
C SER A 121 1.56 -5.76 -19.07
N SER A 122 2.43 -5.60 -18.07
CA SER A 122 2.47 -6.43 -16.87
C SER A 122 3.05 -5.65 -15.68
N ARG A 123 3.13 -6.28 -14.51
CA ARG A 123 3.87 -5.76 -13.35
C ARG A 123 5.34 -5.43 -13.66
N ARG A 124 5.90 -6.00 -14.73
CA ARG A 124 7.28 -5.76 -15.18
C ARG A 124 7.44 -4.53 -16.07
N SER A 125 6.35 -3.82 -16.38
CA SER A 125 6.40 -2.60 -17.20
C SER A 125 7.46 -1.61 -16.69
N PRO A 126 8.47 -1.24 -17.49
CA PRO A 126 9.49 -0.28 -17.06
C PRO A 126 8.88 1.07 -16.63
N ARG A 127 7.82 1.51 -17.32
CA ARG A 127 7.11 2.76 -17.01
C ARG A 127 6.38 2.69 -15.68
N ASN A 128 5.61 1.62 -15.43
CA ASN A 128 4.92 1.47 -14.14
C ASN A 128 5.91 1.33 -12.98
N ARG A 129 7.02 0.61 -13.21
CA ARG A 129 8.10 0.49 -12.21
C ARG A 129 8.79 1.83 -11.92
N ALA A 130 8.97 2.69 -12.93
CA ALA A 130 9.54 4.02 -12.73
C ALA A 130 8.60 4.88 -11.86
N VAL A 131 7.29 4.87 -12.16
CA VAL A 131 6.30 5.57 -11.33
C VAL A 131 6.27 4.98 -9.92
N ALA A 132 6.24 3.64 -9.76
CA ALA A 132 6.22 2.98 -8.46
C ALA A 132 7.42 3.39 -7.58
N ARG A 133 8.65 3.40 -8.13
CA ARG A 133 9.84 3.87 -7.40
C ARG A 133 9.67 5.32 -6.92
N ARG A 134 9.09 6.19 -7.74
CA ARG A 134 8.84 7.59 -7.34
C ARG A 134 7.80 7.68 -6.22
N LEU A 135 6.75 6.83 -6.25
CA LEU A 135 5.77 6.73 -5.18
C LEU A 135 6.39 6.19 -3.89
N ASN A 136 7.23 5.15 -3.98
CA ASN A 136 7.93 4.60 -2.82
C ASN A 136 8.85 5.64 -2.17
N ALA A 137 9.58 6.44 -2.96
CA ALA A 137 10.38 7.56 -2.46
C ALA A 137 9.53 8.66 -1.79
N ALA A 138 8.23 8.71 -2.08
CA ALA A 138 7.27 9.62 -1.45
C ALA A 138 6.51 8.97 -0.26
N SER A 139 7.03 7.87 0.30
CA SER A 139 6.43 7.08 1.40
C SER A 139 5.07 6.47 1.06
N LEU A 140 4.87 6.06 -0.17
CA LEU A 140 3.68 5.35 -0.61
C LEU A 140 4.04 3.89 -0.93
N GLY A 141 3.36 2.93 -0.32
CA GLY A 141 3.46 1.52 -0.68
C GLY A 141 2.93 1.29 -2.09
N THR A 142 3.47 0.31 -2.81
CA THR A 142 3.02 -0.02 -4.16
C THR A 142 2.86 -1.52 -4.35
N LEU A 143 1.78 -1.93 -5.01
CA LEU A 143 1.57 -3.30 -5.47
C LEU A 143 1.46 -3.27 -6.99
N LEU A 144 2.52 -3.71 -7.66
CA LEU A 144 2.51 -3.96 -9.11
C LEU A 144 1.95 -5.36 -9.34
N LEU A 145 0.80 -5.48 -9.99
CA LEU A 145 0.05 -6.73 -10.14
C LEU A 145 -0.08 -7.11 -11.61
N ASP A 146 0.09 -8.40 -11.94
CA ASP A 146 -0.39 -8.96 -13.19
C ASP A 146 -1.88 -9.28 -13.03
N LEU A 147 -2.76 -8.57 -13.74
CA LEU A 147 -4.22 -8.73 -13.62
C LEU A 147 -4.73 -10.00 -14.30
N LEU A 148 -3.94 -10.61 -15.15
CA LEU A 148 -4.22 -11.85 -15.86
C LEU A 148 -3.07 -12.84 -15.66
N THR A 149 -3.40 -14.11 -15.73
CA THR A 149 -2.40 -15.18 -15.84
C THR A 149 -1.82 -15.24 -17.25
N PRO A 150 -0.64 -15.82 -17.46
CA PRO A 150 -0.08 -15.97 -18.81
C PRO A 150 -0.98 -16.72 -19.80
N GLY A 151 -1.82 -17.64 -19.32
CA GLY A 151 -2.81 -18.33 -20.15
C GLY A 151 -3.98 -17.43 -20.55
N GLU A 152 -4.40 -16.53 -19.67
CA GLU A 152 -5.47 -15.57 -19.92
C GLU A 152 -5.02 -14.43 -20.84
N GLU A 153 -3.73 -14.01 -20.75
CA GLU A 153 -3.14 -12.98 -21.63
C GLU A 153 -3.16 -13.37 -23.12
N ALA A 154 -3.19 -14.66 -23.43
CA ALA A 154 -3.30 -15.15 -24.80
C ALA A 154 -4.70 -14.94 -25.39
N ASP A 155 -5.70 -14.74 -24.56
CA ASP A 155 -7.09 -14.49 -24.96
C ASP A 155 -7.37 -12.98 -25.04
N ARG A 156 -7.50 -12.48 -26.25
CA ARG A 156 -7.75 -11.05 -26.48
C ARG A 156 -9.09 -10.57 -25.85
N ALA A 157 -10.08 -11.43 -25.73
CA ALA A 157 -11.34 -11.07 -25.08
C ALA A 157 -11.11 -10.74 -23.60
N ARG A 158 -10.31 -11.55 -22.91
CA ARG A 158 -9.98 -11.33 -21.49
C ARG A 158 -9.11 -10.09 -21.27
N VAL A 159 -8.18 -9.79 -22.18
CA VAL A 159 -7.33 -8.61 -22.11
C VAL A 159 -8.11 -7.30 -22.10
N PHE A 160 -9.28 -7.28 -22.73
CA PHE A 160 -10.18 -6.11 -22.81
C PHE A 160 -11.44 -6.26 -21.95
N ASP A 161 -11.54 -7.31 -21.17
CA ASP A 161 -12.64 -7.54 -20.21
C ASP A 161 -12.42 -6.68 -18.96
N ILE A 162 -12.97 -5.46 -19.02
CA ILE A 162 -12.81 -4.49 -17.91
C ILE A 162 -13.46 -4.99 -16.62
N GLU A 163 -14.50 -5.80 -16.70
CA GLU A 163 -15.16 -6.41 -15.54
C GLU A 163 -14.21 -7.38 -14.84
N LEU A 164 -13.66 -8.33 -15.59
CA LEU A 164 -12.68 -9.28 -15.07
C LEU A 164 -11.48 -8.56 -14.44
N LEU A 165 -10.93 -7.55 -15.13
CA LEU A 165 -9.77 -6.80 -14.63
C LEU A 165 -10.11 -6.03 -13.33
N ALA A 166 -11.31 -5.48 -13.22
CA ALA A 166 -11.79 -4.79 -12.02
C ALA A 166 -11.98 -5.76 -10.84
N ASP A 167 -12.51 -6.96 -11.09
CA ASP A 167 -12.69 -8.01 -10.07
C ASP A 167 -11.34 -8.49 -9.54
N ARG A 168 -10.33 -8.64 -10.42
CA ARG A 168 -8.95 -8.97 -10.05
C ARG A 168 -8.32 -7.89 -9.16
N LEU A 169 -8.55 -6.63 -9.51
CA LEU A 169 -8.07 -5.48 -8.71
C LEU A 169 -8.75 -5.45 -7.34
N SER A 170 -10.06 -5.72 -7.29
CA SER A 170 -10.82 -5.82 -6.05
C SER A 170 -10.35 -7.00 -5.16
N ALA A 171 -9.95 -8.12 -5.77
CA ALA A 171 -9.37 -9.25 -5.05
C ALA A 171 -8.02 -8.87 -4.41
N ALA A 172 -7.17 -8.12 -5.12
CA ALA A 172 -5.92 -7.60 -4.58
C ALA A 172 -6.16 -6.61 -3.42
N THR A 173 -7.17 -5.75 -3.52
CA THR A 173 -7.58 -4.84 -2.46
C THR A 173 -8.00 -5.59 -1.20
N ARG A 174 -8.86 -6.59 -1.34
CA ARG A 174 -9.25 -7.44 -0.20
C ARG A 174 -8.06 -8.16 0.41
N TRP A 175 -7.16 -8.69 -0.40
CA TRP A 175 -5.96 -9.37 0.07
C TRP A 175 -5.06 -8.44 0.90
N LEU A 176 -4.85 -7.19 0.48
CA LEU A 176 -4.12 -6.18 1.26
C LEU A 176 -4.80 -5.90 2.61
N GLY A 177 -6.13 -5.90 2.67
CA GLY A 177 -6.90 -5.70 3.90
C GLY A 177 -6.77 -6.83 4.93
N PHE A 178 -6.25 -8.00 4.55
CA PHE A 178 -6.01 -9.13 5.47
C PHE A 178 -4.55 -9.25 5.92
N ARG A 179 -3.63 -8.45 5.38
CA ARG A 179 -2.22 -8.45 5.78
C ARG A 179 -1.99 -7.53 6.97
N LEU A 180 -1.20 -7.97 7.94
CA LEU A 180 -0.90 -7.19 9.15
C LEU A 180 -0.17 -5.88 8.86
N ASP A 181 0.66 -5.85 7.83
CA ASP A 181 1.48 -4.71 7.43
C ASP A 181 0.75 -3.71 6.51
N THR A 182 -0.39 -4.09 5.93
CA THR A 182 -1.15 -3.23 5.03
C THR A 182 -2.62 -3.01 5.42
N ALA A 183 -3.17 -3.82 6.34
CA ALA A 183 -4.60 -3.80 6.69
C ALA A 183 -5.12 -2.43 7.19
N THR A 184 -4.26 -1.62 7.80
CA THR A 184 -4.61 -0.28 8.30
C THR A 184 -4.27 0.83 7.30
N LEU A 185 -3.58 0.51 6.21
CA LEU A 185 -3.18 1.50 5.21
C LEU A 185 -4.33 1.80 4.25
N PRO A 186 -4.62 3.08 3.99
CA PRO A 186 -5.59 3.45 2.97
C PRO A 186 -5.12 2.99 1.58
N ILE A 187 -6.06 2.59 0.73
CA ILE A 187 -5.78 2.04 -0.59
C ILE A 187 -6.15 3.04 -1.69
N ALA A 188 -5.31 3.10 -2.71
CA ALA A 188 -5.53 3.88 -3.92
C ALA A 188 -5.17 3.06 -5.17
N TYR A 189 -5.64 3.51 -6.33
CA TYR A 189 -5.38 2.85 -7.61
C TYR A 189 -4.60 3.75 -8.58
N PHE A 190 -3.62 3.15 -9.24
CA PHE A 190 -2.94 3.75 -10.39
C PHE A 190 -3.24 2.91 -11.64
N GLY A 191 -4.06 3.44 -12.55
CA GLY A 191 -4.44 2.76 -13.78
C GLY A 191 -3.75 3.33 -15.01
N ALA A 192 -3.27 2.47 -15.91
CA ALA A 192 -2.68 2.85 -17.18
C ALA A 192 -3.49 2.29 -18.34
N SER A 193 -3.80 3.11 -19.36
CA SER A 193 -4.57 2.70 -20.55
C SER A 193 -5.89 1.99 -20.14
N THR A 194 -6.14 0.75 -20.57
CA THR A 194 -7.32 -0.06 -20.16
C THR A 194 -7.38 -0.32 -18.66
N GLY A 195 -6.23 -0.39 -17.96
CA GLY A 195 -6.18 -0.54 -16.51
C GLY A 195 -6.80 0.64 -15.75
N ALA A 196 -6.88 1.82 -16.35
CA ALA A 196 -7.58 2.96 -15.77
C ALA A 196 -9.10 2.72 -15.67
N ALA A 197 -9.68 2.09 -16.68
CA ALA A 197 -11.10 1.71 -16.64
C ALA A 197 -11.37 0.66 -15.56
N ALA A 198 -10.49 -0.34 -15.44
CA ALA A 198 -10.58 -1.35 -14.39
C ALA A 198 -10.50 -0.72 -12.98
N ALA A 199 -9.57 0.23 -12.78
CA ALA A 199 -9.42 0.97 -11.54
C ALA A 199 -10.67 1.78 -11.18
N LEU A 200 -11.25 2.50 -12.14
CA LEU A 200 -12.47 3.28 -11.96
C LEU A 200 -13.68 2.39 -11.66
N ARG A 201 -13.82 1.28 -12.39
CA ARG A 201 -14.91 0.32 -12.16
C ARG A 201 -14.80 -0.35 -10.78
N ALA A 202 -13.61 -0.80 -10.38
CA ALA A 202 -13.36 -1.37 -9.07
C ALA A 202 -13.68 -0.37 -7.94
N ALA A 203 -13.22 0.88 -8.07
CA ALA A 203 -13.49 1.93 -7.09
C ALA A 203 -14.96 2.37 -7.05
N ALA A 204 -15.71 2.23 -8.14
CA ALA A 204 -17.15 2.46 -8.15
C ALA A 204 -17.91 1.46 -7.26
N ALA A 205 -17.39 0.23 -7.14
CA ALA A 205 -17.96 -0.82 -6.30
C ALA A 205 -17.42 -0.80 -4.85
N ASP A 206 -16.26 -0.18 -4.61
CA ASP A 206 -15.59 -0.15 -3.30
C ASP A 206 -15.33 1.29 -2.82
N PRO A 207 -16.19 1.83 -1.94
CA PRO A 207 -16.03 3.20 -1.42
C PRO A 207 -14.82 3.36 -0.46
N SER A 208 -14.13 2.29 -0.08
CA SER A 208 -12.91 2.35 0.74
C SER A 208 -11.69 2.83 -0.05
N VAL A 209 -11.73 2.77 -1.38
CA VAL A 209 -10.69 3.32 -2.25
C VAL A 209 -10.64 4.83 -2.11
N ARG A 210 -9.48 5.36 -1.72
CA ARG A 210 -9.30 6.75 -1.31
C ARG A 210 -8.89 7.69 -2.43
N ALA A 211 -8.27 7.21 -3.50
CA ALA A 211 -7.85 8.03 -4.63
C ALA A 211 -7.58 7.18 -5.88
N ILE A 212 -7.69 7.79 -7.05
CA ILE A 212 -7.37 7.16 -8.34
C ILE A 212 -6.48 8.11 -9.15
N VAL A 213 -5.47 7.55 -9.82
CA VAL A 213 -4.71 8.22 -10.88
C VAL A 213 -4.82 7.39 -12.16
N SER A 214 -5.24 8.03 -13.24
CA SER A 214 -5.33 7.47 -14.59
C SER A 214 -4.22 8.07 -15.46
N ARG A 215 -3.29 7.27 -15.95
CA ARG A 215 -2.22 7.69 -16.86
C ARG A 215 -2.51 7.23 -18.29
N GLY A 216 -2.73 8.17 -19.23
CA GLY A 216 -3.08 7.84 -20.61
C GLY A 216 -4.22 6.84 -20.66
N GLY A 217 -5.18 7.00 -19.75
CA GLY A 217 -6.21 6.02 -19.49
C GLY A 217 -7.33 6.02 -20.51
N ARG A 218 -8.06 4.91 -20.56
CA ARG A 218 -9.32 4.73 -21.28
C ARG A 218 -10.49 4.71 -20.28
N PRO A 219 -10.74 5.84 -19.55
CA PRO A 219 -11.79 5.91 -18.55
C PRO A 219 -13.19 5.70 -19.16
N ASP A 220 -13.36 6.00 -20.44
CA ASP A 220 -14.58 5.77 -21.21
C ASP A 220 -15.05 4.30 -21.14
N LEU A 221 -14.12 3.34 -21.04
CA LEU A 221 -14.44 1.92 -20.91
C LEU A 221 -15.05 1.54 -19.56
N ALA A 222 -15.02 2.43 -18.56
CA ALA A 222 -15.76 2.21 -17.31
C ALA A 222 -17.26 2.52 -17.45
N GLY A 223 -17.68 3.15 -18.54
CA GLY A 223 -19.09 3.40 -18.85
C GLY A 223 -19.85 4.14 -17.74
N ASP A 224 -21.04 3.64 -17.41
CA ASP A 224 -21.94 4.26 -16.42
C ASP A 224 -21.35 4.27 -14.99
N HIS A 225 -20.32 3.43 -14.72
CA HIS A 225 -19.66 3.39 -13.43
C HIS A 225 -18.94 4.71 -13.09
N LEU A 226 -18.57 5.53 -14.09
CA LEU A 226 -17.96 6.85 -13.86
C LEU A 226 -18.81 7.74 -12.95
N SER A 227 -20.12 7.71 -13.10
CA SER A 227 -21.06 8.55 -12.35
C SER A 227 -21.18 8.19 -10.86
N VAL A 228 -20.76 7.00 -10.48
CA VAL A 228 -20.85 6.49 -9.09
C VAL A 228 -19.49 6.36 -8.40
N VAL A 229 -18.39 6.62 -9.09
CA VAL A 229 -17.06 6.74 -8.47
C VAL A 229 -17.09 7.84 -7.42
N ARG A 230 -16.62 7.54 -6.21
CA ARG A 230 -16.53 8.50 -5.08
C ARG A 230 -15.09 8.96 -4.84
N ALA A 231 -14.11 8.12 -5.18
CA ALA A 231 -12.69 8.39 -4.98
C ALA A 231 -12.23 9.60 -5.82
N PRO A 232 -11.58 10.61 -5.23
CA PRO A 232 -10.93 11.67 -5.97
C PRO A 232 -10.07 11.12 -7.09
N THR A 233 -10.23 11.63 -8.30
CA THR A 233 -9.65 11.05 -9.53
C THR A 233 -8.80 12.06 -10.28
N LEU A 234 -7.53 11.72 -10.54
CA LEU A 234 -6.64 12.49 -11.40
C LEU A 234 -6.50 11.79 -12.76
N LEU A 235 -6.85 12.50 -13.82
CA LEU A 235 -6.69 12.07 -15.21
C LEU A 235 -5.45 12.77 -15.80
N VAL A 236 -4.41 12.01 -16.19
CA VAL A 236 -3.18 12.54 -16.79
C VAL A 236 -3.06 12.03 -18.21
N VAL A 237 -3.02 12.92 -19.19
CA VAL A 237 -3.04 12.60 -20.62
C VAL A 237 -1.92 13.32 -21.35
N GLY A 238 -1.31 12.67 -22.34
CA GLY A 238 -0.33 13.29 -23.22
C GLY A 238 -0.98 14.27 -24.18
N GLY A 239 -0.41 15.47 -24.33
CA GLY A 239 -0.93 16.52 -25.20
C GLY A 239 -0.87 16.20 -26.70
N ARG A 240 -0.18 15.11 -27.10
CA ARG A 240 -0.14 14.60 -28.48
C ARG A 240 -0.97 13.33 -28.66
N ASP A 241 -1.77 12.96 -27.67
CA ASP A 241 -2.69 11.83 -27.71
C ASP A 241 -4.14 12.33 -27.80
N ASP A 242 -4.45 12.97 -28.95
CA ASP A 242 -5.69 13.70 -29.16
C ASP A 242 -6.93 12.85 -28.92
N VAL A 243 -6.91 11.59 -29.36
CA VAL A 243 -8.05 10.66 -29.20
C VAL A 243 -8.30 10.38 -27.72
N VAL A 244 -7.24 10.02 -26.97
CA VAL A 244 -7.36 9.70 -25.54
C VAL A 244 -7.69 10.97 -24.75
N LEU A 245 -7.19 12.13 -25.17
CA LEU A 245 -7.52 13.41 -24.54
C LEU A 245 -9.02 13.71 -24.62
N GLU A 246 -9.64 13.49 -25.77
CA GLU A 246 -11.08 13.70 -25.93
C GLU A 246 -11.91 12.71 -25.11
N LEU A 247 -11.50 11.44 -25.06
CA LEU A 247 -12.13 10.43 -24.21
C LEU A 247 -12.04 10.79 -22.71
N ASN A 248 -10.90 11.36 -22.28
CA ASN A 248 -10.73 11.80 -20.89
C ASN A 248 -11.55 13.06 -20.58
N ARG A 249 -11.75 13.98 -21.52
CA ARG A 249 -12.68 15.12 -21.36
C ARG A 249 -14.12 14.65 -21.17
N GLY A 250 -14.54 13.68 -21.98
CA GLY A 250 -15.86 13.06 -21.84
C GLY A 250 -16.03 12.38 -20.48
N ALA A 251 -15.03 11.61 -20.05
CA ALA A 251 -15.05 10.96 -18.75
C ALA A 251 -15.05 11.97 -17.59
N ALA A 252 -14.26 13.03 -17.65
CA ALA A 252 -14.26 14.11 -16.67
C ALA A 252 -15.66 14.72 -16.50
N SER A 253 -16.40 14.92 -17.61
CA SER A 253 -17.77 15.41 -17.56
C SER A 253 -18.76 14.43 -16.91
N ALA A 254 -18.47 13.12 -16.93
CA ALA A 254 -19.30 12.08 -16.33
C ALA A 254 -18.97 11.82 -14.85
N LEU A 255 -17.74 12.08 -14.41
CA LEU A 255 -17.32 11.95 -13.03
C LEU A 255 -18.05 12.96 -12.12
N ARG A 256 -18.54 12.48 -10.97
CA ARG A 256 -19.19 13.34 -9.96
C ARG A 256 -18.32 13.53 -8.70
N CYS A 257 -17.27 12.75 -8.56
CA CYS A 257 -16.26 12.93 -7.52
C CYS A 257 -15.36 14.15 -7.79
N PRO A 258 -14.60 14.65 -6.81
CA PRO A 258 -13.51 15.58 -7.05
C PRO A 258 -12.54 15.00 -8.08
N HIS A 259 -12.27 15.73 -9.16
CA HIS A 259 -11.37 15.25 -10.21
C HIS A 259 -10.59 16.40 -10.86
N GLU A 260 -9.44 16.05 -11.43
CA GLU A 260 -8.60 16.96 -12.20
C GLU A 260 -8.20 16.26 -13.51
N LEU A 261 -8.17 17.03 -14.62
CA LEU A 261 -7.61 16.59 -15.90
C LEU A 261 -6.36 17.41 -16.19
N VAL A 262 -5.22 16.75 -16.21
CA VAL A 262 -3.92 17.37 -16.49
C VAL A 262 -3.40 16.86 -17.84
N VAL A 263 -3.07 17.80 -18.72
CA VAL A 263 -2.48 17.52 -20.04
C VAL A 263 -0.98 17.81 -19.96
N ILE A 264 -0.14 16.81 -20.28
CA ILE A 264 1.31 16.98 -20.35
C ILE A 264 1.70 17.39 -21.78
N PRO A 265 2.14 18.65 -21.98
CA PRO A 265 2.45 19.15 -23.33
C PRO A 265 3.55 18.31 -24.00
N GLY A 266 3.37 17.99 -25.28
CA GLY A 266 4.35 17.26 -26.09
C GLY A 266 4.43 15.76 -25.82
N ALA A 267 3.79 15.25 -24.76
CA ALA A 267 3.78 13.82 -24.46
C ALA A 267 2.84 13.05 -25.39
N THR A 268 3.29 11.87 -25.81
CA THR A 268 2.47 10.85 -26.50
C THR A 268 1.77 9.94 -25.49
N HIS A 269 1.03 8.94 -25.99
CA HIS A 269 0.30 7.96 -25.17
C HIS A 269 1.17 7.25 -24.12
N LEU A 270 2.41 6.94 -24.45
CA LEU A 270 3.30 6.17 -23.60
C LEU A 270 4.20 7.03 -22.70
N PHE A 271 4.20 8.35 -22.86
CA PHE A 271 5.05 9.30 -22.11
C PHE A 271 6.54 8.92 -22.24
N GLU A 272 7.00 8.70 -23.48
CA GLU A 272 8.39 8.29 -23.76
C GLU A 272 9.32 9.49 -23.94
N GLU A 273 8.76 10.68 -24.11
CA GLU A 273 9.52 11.91 -24.23
C GLU A 273 10.19 12.29 -22.90
N ALA A 274 11.40 12.84 -22.98
CA ALA A 274 12.22 13.14 -21.82
C ALA A 274 11.46 13.95 -20.75
N GLY A 275 11.44 13.47 -19.52
CA GLY A 275 10.82 14.10 -18.36
C GLY A 275 9.28 14.05 -18.32
N THR A 276 8.60 13.51 -19.33
CA THR A 276 7.13 13.46 -19.33
C THR A 276 6.60 12.42 -18.33
N LEU A 277 7.25 11.26 -18.25
CA LEU A 277 6.90 10.23 -17.27
C LEU A 277 7.21 10.66 -15.84
N ASP A 278 8.27 11.44 -15.62
CA ASP A 278 8.61 12.01 -14.33
C ASP A 278 7.53 12.99 -13.86
N GLN A 279 7.01 13.83 -14.77
CA GLN A 279 5.88 14.71 -14.46
C GLN A 279 4.63 13.92 -14.05
N VAL A 280 4.31 12.80 -14.75
CA VAL A 280 3.22 11.89 -14.33
C VAL A 280 3.45 11.37 -12.93
N ALA A 281 4.66 10.91 -12.63
CA ALA A 281 5.00 10.32 -11.35
C ALA A 281 4.92 11.35 -10.20
N ASP A 282 5.37 12.57 -10.43
CA ASP A 282 5.29 13.67 -9.46
C ASP A 282 3.84 14.09 -9.19
N LEU A 283 3.02 14.23 -10.24
CA LEU A 283 1.59 14.50 -10.12
C LEU A 283 0.87 13.38 -9.35
N ALA A 284 1.17 12.13 -9.66
CA ALA A 284 0.59 10.97 -8.96
C ALA A 284 0.99 10.96 -7.49
N ALA A 285 2.27 11.18 -7.17
CA ALA A 285 2.75 11.24 -5.80
C ALA A 285 2.07 12.36 -4.99
N ALA A 286 1.96 13.56 -5.56
CA ALA A 286 1.27 14.69 -4.94
C ALA A 286 -0.21 14.40 -4.69
N TRP A 287 -0.89 13.80 -5.69
CA TRP A 287 -2.29 13.43 -5.60
C TRP A 287 -2.54 12.39 -4.49
N PHE A 288 -1.81 11.30 -4.50
CA PHE A 288 -1.97 10.25 -3.50
C PHE A 288 -1.62 10.74 -2.09
N ARG A 289 -0.54 11.49 -1.91
CA ARG A 289 -0.21 12.06 -0.60
C ARG A 289 -1.31 12.96 -0.06
N ARG A 290 -1.92 13.79 -0.90
CA ARG A 290 -3.04 14.67 -0.51
C ARG A 290 -4.24 13.86 0.00
N HIS A 291 -4.57 12.75 -0.66
CA HIS A 291 -5.80 12.02 -0.41
C HIS A 291 -5.65 10.80 0.51
N LEU A 292 -4.42 10.31 0.73
CA LEU A 292 -4.14 9.22 1.66
C LEU A 292 -3.69 9.71 3.05
N ALA A 293 -3.05 10.88 3.14
CA ALA A 293 -2.67 11.47 4.43
C ALA A 293 -3.87 12.09 5.19
N ALA A 294 -5.01 12.32 4.55
CA ALA A 294 -6.19 12.96 5.14
C ALA A 294 -7.07 11.97 5.95
N GLY A 295 -6.47 11.09 6.74
CA GLY A 295 -7.15 10.06 7.55
C GLY A 295 -7.65 10.49 8.93
N ASP A 296 -7.34 11.71 9.40
CA ASP A 296 -7.73 12.19 10.73
C ASP A 296 -8.46 13.55 10.67
N GLY A 297 -9.70 13.57 10.19
CA GLY A 297 -10.45 14.81 10.29
C GLY A 297 -11.64 14.98 9.38
N ALA A 298 -12.58 14.05 9.36
CA ALA A 298 -13.95 14.33 8.95
C ALA A 298 -14.88 13.30 9.61
N ALA A 299 -15.27 13.57 10.83
CA ALA A 299 -16.47 13.05 11.48
C ALA A 299 -17.47 14.19 11.59
#